data_480cd9be12b3aad7365c5487b8508f95
#
_entry.id   480cd9be12b3aad7365c5487b8508f95
#
_cell.length_a   1.000
_cell.length_b   1.000
_cell.length_c   1.000
_cell.angle_alpha   90.00
_cell.angle_beta   90.00
_cell.angle_gamma   90.00
#
_symmetry.space_group_name_H-M   'P 1'
#
loop_
_entity.id
_entity.type
_entity.pdbx_description
1 polymer ?
#
loop_
_entity_poly.entity_id
_entity_poly.type
_entity_poly.pdbx_seq_one_letter_code
_entity_poly.pdbx_strand_id
1 'polypeptide(L)'
;LLYERLTISADKEKILEFFYKNVKSENFKSALYFAQSSVPYVEVEVTSDLKKICTDVLSGISALIIEGFTEVILLDTRTYPQRSTSEPDNDKVLRGSRDGFVETLINNTALIRRRIRDTNLTVKAYSVGTQSHTDIAVIYMENKVDKKLLANLDKRLKAIDVPSLTMNQQSLVEALYKNLWYNPFPKVKHTERPDTTASAILDGNIVILVDNAPSALLLPTSIFDVLEEADDYYFPPVTGTYLKLARYFITIVTVLITPLWLLALQNPDYCPEFFRFVLLDEPQNIPVFWQLILMEVGIDGLRLAALNTPNSLTTPLSIIGAIALSEFAVESGWVSMEAILYMALVTVANFTQPNFELGYSFKFCRVLLLVLTYIFNVWGFIIAFIINLVLLCTNRTLSSKSYLYPLVPFNGKEFLRKILRIRNPR
;
A
#
# COMPACT_ATOMS: atom_id res chain seq x y z
N LEU A 1 5.64 19.98 -39.68
CA LEU A 1 4.91 18.75 -39.42
C LEU A 1 4.66 18.64 -37.90
N LEU A 2 3.43 18.48 -37.49
CA LEU A 2 3.04 18.18 -36.10
C LEU A 2 2.76 16.67 -35.99
N TYR A 3 3.52 15.99 -35.15
CA TYR A 3 3.30 14.59 -34.84
C TYR A 3 2.78 14.44 -33.42
N GLU A 4 1.70 13.72 -33.25
CA GLU A 4 1.04 13.52 -31.96
C GLU A 4 0.40 12.13 -31.87
N ARG A 5 0.23 11.63 -30.65
CA ARG A 5 -0.37 10.32 -30.43
C ARG A 5 -1.52 10.32 -29.41
N LEU A 6 -1.45 11.18 -28.39
CA LEU A 6 -2.40 11.19 -27.27
C LEU A 6 -3.04 12.58 -27.01
N THR A 7 -2.93 13.50 -27.98
CA THR A 7 -3.49 14.83 -27.84
C THR A 7 -5.00 14.83 -28.12
N ILE A 8 -5.78 15.60 -27.37
CA ILE A 8 -7.18 15.83 -27.67
C ILE A 8 -7.29 16.68 -28.94
N SER A 9 -8.17 16.31 -29.86
CA SER A 9 -8.36 17.01 -31.13
C SER A 9 -8.63 18.51 -30.97
N ALA A 10 -9.35 18.93 -29.92
CA ALA A 10 -9.63 20.33 -29.63
C ALA A 10 -8.39 21.19 -29.33
N ASP A 11 -7.39 20.63 -28.67
CA ASP A 11 -6.14 21.35 -28.37
C ASP A 11 -5.27 21.46 -29.62
N LYS A 12 -5.25 20.43 -30.44
CA LYS A 12 -4.60 20.46 -31.76
C LYS A 12 -5.18 21.54 -32.65
N GLU A 13 -6.50 21.61 -32.77
CA GLU A 13 -7.19 22.62 -33.54
C GLU A 13 -6.82 24.04 -33.07
N LYS A 14 -6.78 24.29 -31.77
CA LYS A 14 -6.39 25.57 -31.19
C LYS A 14 -4.93 25.94 -31.53
N ILE A 15 -4.01 24.96 -31.44
CA ILE A 15 -2.59 25.18 -31.79
C ILE A 15 -2.46 25.51 -33.26
N LEU A 16 -3.10 24.74 -34.15
CA LEU A 16 -3.07 25.01 -35.60
C LEU A 16 -3.73 26.34 -35.95
N GLU A 17 -4.88 26.65 -35.37
CA GLU A 17 -5.59 27.93 -35.58
C GLU A 17 -4.72 29.11 -35.12
N PHE A 18 -4.02 28.99 -33.99
CA PHE A 18 -3.10 30.01 -33.52
C PHE A 18 -1.96 30.22 -34.50
N PHE A 19 -1.33 29.15 -35.00
CA PHE A 19 -0.27 29.26 -36.01
C PHE A 19 -0.75 29.93 -37.29
N TYR A 20 -1.92 29.55 -37.79
CA TYR A 20 -2.50 30.17 -38.98
C TYR A 20 -2.75 31.67 -38.82
N LYS A 21 -3.17 32.11 -37.64
CA LYS A 21 -3.54 33.51 -37.39
C LYS A 21 -2.35 34.41 -37.02
N ASN A 22 -1.38 33.88 -36.32
CA ASN A 22 -0.39 34.69 -35.59
C ASN A 22 1.07 34.52 -36.06
N VAL A 23 1.36 33.49 -36.85
CA VAL A 23 2.76 33.26 -37.27
C VAL A 23 3.12 34.08 -38.47
N LYS A 24 4.16 34.96 -38.34
CA LYS A 24 4.73 35.75 -39.40
C LYS A 24 6.11 35.19 -39.76
N SER A 25 6.57 35.46 -41.00
CA SER A 25 7.88 35.02 -41.47
C SER A 25 9.06 35.51 -40.62
N GLU A 26 8.88 36.62 -39.92
CA GLU A 26 9.90 37.20 -39.01
C GLU A 26 10.17 36.34 -37.76
N ASN A 27 9.27 35.45 -37.43
CA ASN A 27 9.36 34.58 -36.22
C ASN A 27 10.26 33.35 -36.43
N PHE A 28 10.63 33.03 -37.67
CA PHE A 28 11.44 31.85 -38.01
C PHE A 28 12.96 32.09 -37.94
N LYS A 29 13.45 32.75 -36.87
CA LYS A 29 14.90 33.00 -36.71
C LYS A 29 15.65 31.78 -36.17
N SER A 30 15.08 31.06 -35.22
CA SER A 30 15.57 29.80 -34.66
C SER A 30 14.42 29.03 -34.01
N ALA A 31 14.57 27.71 -33.81
CA ALA A 31 13.58 26.89 -33.15
C ALA A 31 13.29 27.39 -31.72
N LEU A 32 14.34 27.78 -31.00
CA LEU A 32 14.19 28.32 -29.63
C LEU A 32 13.45 29.65 -29.60
N TYR A 33 13.77 30.58 -30.52
CA TYR A 33 13.09 31.88 -30.62
C TYR A 33 11.61 31.68 -30.99
N PHE A 34 11.33 30.79 -31.93
CA PHE A 34 9.96 30.43 -32.31
C PHE A 34 9.19 29.81 -31.16
N ALA A 35 9.79 28.87 -30.43
CA ALA A 35 9.20 28.25 -29.25
C ALA A 35 8.80 29.28 -28.18
N GLN A 36 9.67 30.25 -27.91
CA GLN A 36 9.46 31.29 -26.89
C GLN A 36 8.51 32.39 -27.29
N SER A 37 8.50 32.77 -28.59
CA SER A 37 7.77 33.95 -29.06
C SER A 37 6.42 33.66 -29.72
N SER A 38 6.24 32.45 -30.24
CA SER A 38 5.13 32.12 -31.13
C SER A 38 4.35 30.88 -30.78
N VAL A 39 4.78 30.12 -29.75
CA VAL A 39 4.05 28.94 -29.28
C VAL A 39 3.21 29.29 -28.06
N PRO A 40 1.86 29.21 -28.14
CA PRO A 40 0.97 29.59 -27.05
C PRO A 40 0.80 28.44 -26.02
N TYR A 41 1.91 27.82 -25.62
CA TYR A 41 1.93 26.72 -24.70
C TYR A 41 2.99 26.93 -23.63
N VAL A 42 2.69 26.50 -22.38
CA VAL A 42 3.55 26.79 -21.23
C VAL A 42 4.74 25.82 -21.18
N GLU A 43 4.49 24.54 -21.48
CA GLU A 43 5.52 23.50 -21.44
C GLU A 43 6.03 23.19 -22.83
N VAL A 44 7.11 23.88 -23.17
CA VAL A 44 7.77 23.78 -24.50
C VAL A 44 9.24 23.51 -24.30
N GLU A 45 9.75 22.47 -24.93
CA GLU A 45 11.17 22.13 -24.96
C GLU A 45 11.67 22.05 -26.37
N VAL A 46 12.95 22.45 -26.62
CA VAL A 46 13.59 22.36 -27.90
C VAL A 46 14.78 21.41 -27.82
N THR A 47 14.80 20.39 -28.66
CA THR A 47 15.86 19.37 -28.67
C THR A 47 16.18 18.84 -30.05
N SER A 48 17.42 18.39 -30.25
CA SER A 48 17.88 17.68 -31.44
C SER A 48 18.16 16.20 -31.19
N ASP A 49 17.98 15.73 -29.94
CA ASP A 49 18.22 14.33 -29.58
C ASP A 49 17.05 13.43 -30.06
N LEU A 50 17.31 12.64 -31.11
CA LEU A 50 16.33 11.74 -31.70
C LEU A 50 15.81 10.68 -30.73
N LYS A 51 16.65 10.19 -29.83
CA LYS A 51 16.18 9.20 -28.82
C LYS A 51 15.18 9.83 -27.87
N LYS A 52 15.48 11.02 -27.38
CA LYS A 52 14.58 11.79 -26.54
C LYS A 52 13.28 12.11 -27.28
N ILE A 53 13.36 12.60 -28.50
CA ILE A 53 12.17 12.90 -29.31
C ILE A 53 11.29 11.68 -29.48
N CYS A 54 11.87 10.50 -29.82
CA CYS A 54 11.10 9.28 -29.97
C CYS A 54 10.44 8.85 -28.65
N THR A 55 11.17 8.90 -27.53
CA THR A 55 10.62 8.54 -26.22
C THR A 55 9.49 9.47 -25.81
N ASP A 56 9.66 10.77 -25.98
CA ASP A 56 8.68 11.79 -25.60
C ASP A 56 7.42 11.70 -26.47
N VAL A 57 7.55 11.48 -27.77
CA VAL A 57 6.41 11.25 -28.68
C VAL A 57 5.67 9.96 -28.33
N LEU A 58 6.37 8.89 -27.97
CA LEU A 58 5.75 7.65 -27.51
C LEU A 58 5.04 7.81 -26.15
N SER A 59 5.50 8.73 -25.32
CA SER A 59 4.83 9.10 -24.05
C SER A 59 3.63 10.05 -24.27
N GLY A 60 3.41 10.55 -25.49
CA GLY A 60 2.25 11.37 -25.87
C GLY A 60 2.53 12.87 -26.03
N ILE A 61 3.80 13.29 -25.93
CA ILE A 61 4.21 14.66 -26.21
C ILE A 61 4.10 14.93 -27.71
N SER A 62 3.58 16.10 -28.10
CA SER A 62 3.46 16.49 -29.50
C SER A 62 4.79 17.06 -30.00
N ALA A 63 5.29 16.55 -31.10
CA ALA A 63 6.53 17.06 -31.76
C ALA A 63 6.19 17.94 -32.95
N LEU A 64 6.62 19.20 -32.93
CA LEU A 64 6.48 20.13 -34.00
C LEU A 64 7.82 20.23 -34.78
N ILE A 65 7.81 19.73 -35.99
CA ILE A 65 8.95 19.75 -36.90
C ILE A 65 8.72 20.84 -37.95
N ILE A 66 9.61 21.79 -38.01
CA ILE A 66 9.54 22.94 -38.94
C ILE A 66 10.67 22.80 -39.96
N GLU A 67 10.34 22.90 -41.23
CA GLU A 67 11.32 22.89 -42.33
C GLU A 67 12.30 24.03 -42.16
N GLY A 68 13.59 23.74 -42.27
CA GLY A 68 14.68 24.70 -42.08
C GLY A 68 15.29 24.73 -40.68
N PHE A 69 14.70 24.04 -39.69
CA PHE A 69 15.30 23.87 -38.37
C PHE A 69 15.88 22.45 -38.19
N THR A 70 17.00 22.36 -37.52
CA THR A 70 17.65 21.09 -37.16
C THR A 70 17.12 20.56 -35.81
N GLU A 71 16.40 21.39 -35.08
CA GLU A 71 15.83 21.11 -33.77
C GLU A 71 14.33 20.89 -33.86
N VAL A 72 13.79 20.06 -32.99
CA VAL A 72 12.37 19.75 -32.86
C VAL A 72 11.82 20.44 -31.61
N ILE A 73 10.64 21.02 -31.73
CA ILE A 73 9.92 21.64 -30.60
C ILE A 73 8.96 20.63 -30.07
N LEU A 74 9.11 20.26 -28.78
CA LEU A 74 8.27 19.36 -28.05
C LEU A 74 7.24 20.17 -27.26
N LEU A 75 5.95 19.82 -27.40
CA LEU A 75 4.81 20.47 -26.74
C LEU A 75 4.13 19.47 -25.87
N ASP A 76 4.14 19.67 -24.55
CA ASP A 76 3.42 18.77 -23.65
C ASP A 76 1.91 19.09 -23.65
N THR A 77 1.22 18.45 -24.58
CA THR A 77 -0.22 18.55 -24.78
C THR A 77 -0.95 17.29 -24.30
N ARG A 78 -0.29 16.50 -23.47
CA ARG A 78 -0.82 15.21 -23.00
C ARG A 78 -2.10 15.38 -22.19
N THR A 79 -3.11 14.61 -22.55
CA THR A 79 -4.33 14.46 -21.76
C THR A 79 -4.65 12.98 -21.69
N TYR A 80 -4.36 12.39 -20.54
CA TYR A 80 -4.65 10.97 -20.32
C TYR A 80 -6.12 10.76 -19.93
N PRO A 81 -6.77 9.69 -20.43
CA PRO A 81 -8.05 9.25 -19.86
C PRO A 81 -7.84 8.93 -18.39
N GLN A 82 -8.64 9.57 -17.54
CA GLN A 82 -8.52 9.40 -16.09
C GLN A 82 -9.88 9.41 -15.43
N ARG A 83 -10.03 8.69 -14.33
CA ARG A 83 -11.19 8.81 -13.47
C ARG A 83 -11.13 10.09 -12.64
N SER A 84 -12.28 10.61 -12.27
CA SER A 84 -12.35 11.68 -11.26
C SER A 84 -11.93 11.17 -9.90
N THR A 85 -11.42 12.07 -9.04
CA THR A 85 -11.12 11.74 -7.65
C THR A 85 -12.37 11.28 -6.93
N SER A 86 -12.33 10.11 -6.30
CA SER A 86 -13.41 9.50 -5.54
C SER A 86 -12.88 8.93 -4.23
N GLU A 87 -13.78 8.58 -3.32
CA GLU A 87 -13.40 7.91 -2.07
C GLU A 87 -12.73 6.56 -2.38
N PRO A 88 -11.59 6.24 -1.75
CA PRO A 88 -10.92 4.96 -1.94
C PRO A 88 -11.79 3.79 -1.51
N ASP A 89 -11.69 2.66 -2.20
CA ASP A 89 -12.44 1.47 -1.83
C ASP A 89 -11.84 0.74 -0.62
N ASN A 90 -10.52 0.73 -0.50
CA ASN A 90 -9.79 -0.02 0.52
C ASN A 90 -9.38 0.81 1.75
N ASP A 91 -9.48 2.14 1.70
CA ASP A 91 -9.00 3.06 2.76
C ASP A 91 -10.11 4.06 3.10
N LYS A 92 -11.35 3.53 3.33
CA LYS A 92 -12.54 4.32 3.66
C LYS A 92 -12.46 4.87 5.08
N VAL A 93 -13.08 6.02 5.30
CA VAL A 93 -13.18 6.63 6.63
C VAL A 93 -14.62 7.06 6.93
N LEU A 94 -14.98 7.00 8.20
CA LEU A 94 -16.28 7.47 8.67
C LEU A 94 -16.37 9.00 8.65
N ARG A 95 -15.25 9.68 8.89
CA ARG A 95 -15.13 11.15 8.84
C ARG A 95 -13.85 11.54 8.16
N GLY A 96 -13.85 12.66 7.44
CA GLY A 96 -12.65 13.24 6.84
C GLY A 96 -12.80 13.51 5.36
N SER A 97 -11.67 13.65 4.70
CA SER A 97 -11.60 13.85 3.26
C SER A 97 -12.04 12.58 2.53
N ARG A 98 -12.82 12.75 1.47
CA ARG A 98 -13.26 11.63 0.62
C ARG A 98 -12.53 11.57 -0.72
N ASP A 99 -11.56 12.44 -0.93
CA ASP A 99 -10.71 12.38 -2.10
C ASP A 99 -9.63 11.31 -1.93
N GLY A 100 -9.54 10.42 -2.89
CA GLY A 100 -8.51 9.41 -3.03
C GLY A 100 -7.54 9.74 -4.15
N PHE A 101 -6.40 9.05 -4.17
CA PHE A 101 -5.47 9.09 -5.29
C PHE A 101 -6.08 8.42 -6.52
N VAL A 102 -5.62 8.86 -7.68
CA VAL A 102 -5.98 8.34 -8.99
C VAL A 102 -4.72 7.77 -9.67
N GLU A 103 -4.89 7.18 -10.84
CA GLU A 103 -3.78 6.57 -11.58
C GLU A 103 -2.76 7.61 -12.09
N THR A 104 -3.18 8.86 -12.29
CA THR A 104 -2.34 9.92 -12.88
C THR A 104 -1.45 10.58 -11.84
N LEU A 105 -0.13 10.47 -12.00
CA LEU A 105 0.88 10.99 -11.08
C LEU A 105 0.77 12.50 -10.83
N ILE A 106 0.51 13.29 -11.87
CA ILE A 106 0.38 14.76 -11.78
C ILE A 106 -0.77 15.15 -10.86
N ASN A 107 -1.93 14.50 -11.00
CA ASN A 107 -3.08 14.76 -10.14
C ASN A 107 -2.79 14.42 -8.68
N ASN A 108 -2.10 13.31 -8.45
CA ASN A 108 -1.75 12.87 -7.09
C ASN A 108 -0.77 13.86 -6.42
N THR A 109 0.22 14.36 -7.16
CA THR A 109 1.13 15.40 -6.65
C THR A 109 0.39 16.71 -6.38
N ALA A 110 -0.56 17.09 -7.22
CA ALA A 110 -1.40 18.28 -7.02
C ALA A 110 -2.29 18.15 -5.78
N LEU A 111 -2.86 16.96 -5.50
CA LEU A 111 -3.63 16.69 -4.28
C LEU A 111 -2.81 16.88 -3.01
N ILE A 112 -1.54 16.47 -3.02
CA ILE A 112 -0.61 16.68 -1.91
C ILE A 112 -0.24 18.17 -1.80
N ARG A 113 0.11 18.81 -2.91
CA ARG A 113 0.48 20.23 -2.95
C ARG A 113 -0.66 21.13 -2.48
N ARG A 114 -1.91 20.81 -2.79
CA ARG A 114 -3.10 21.52 -2.31
C ARG A 114 -3.19 21.53 -0.78
N ARG A 115 -2.75 20.44 -0.13
CA ARG A 115 -2.76 20.30 1.34
C ARG A 115 -1.54 20.90 2.03
N ILE A 116 -0.38 20.82 1.37
CA ILE A 116 0.90 21.32 1.92
C ILE A 116 1.34 22.50 1.06
N ARG A 117 1.06 23.72 1.55
CA ARG A 117 1.41 24.98 0.85
C ARG A 117 2.70 25.57 1.41
N ASP A 118 3.73 24.73 1.58
CA ASP A 118 5.03 25.10 2.14
C ASP A 118 6.09 25.02 1.02
N THR A 119 7.00 25.98 0.99
CA THR A 119 8.12 26.04 0.03
C THR A 119 9.15 24.95 0.27
N ASN A 120 9.24 24.40 1.49
CA ASN A 120 10.10 23.27 1.81
C ASN A 120 9.56 21.92 1.29
N LEU A 121 8.35 21.87 0.73
CA LEU A 121 7.83 20.65 0.10
C LEU A 121 8.55 20.44 -1.24
N THR A 122 9.36 19.41 -1.29
CA THR A 122 10.11 19.01 -2.49
C THR A 122 9.45 17.82 -3.16
N VAL A 123 9.28 17.93 -4.47
CA VAL A 123 8.81 16.85 -5.35
C VAL A 123 9.94 16.55 -6.32
N LYS A 124 10.54 15.35 -6.24
CA LYS A 124 11.64 14.94 -7.11
C LYS A 124 11.16 13.84 -8.04
N ALA A 125 11.23 14.11 -9.34
CA ALA A 125 10.84 13.15 -10.37
C ALA A 125 11.98 12.19 -10.71
N TYR A 126 11.62 10.95 -11.00
CA TYR A 126 12.48 9.89 -11.53
C TYR A 126 11.72 9.15 -12.62
N SER A 127 12.45 8.57 -13.56
CA SER A 127 11.91 7.62 -14.53
C SER A 127 12.63 6.30 -14.37
N VAL A 128 11.88 5.23 -14.24
CA VAL A 128 12.40 3.86 -13.94
C VAL A 128 11.88 2.88 -14.99
N GLY A 129 12.74 1.93 -15.37
CA GLY A 129 12.46 0.95 -16.41
C GLY A 129 13.03 1.36 -17.77
N THR A 130 13.79 0.46 -18.38
CA THR A 130 14.46 0.73 -19.68
C THR A 130 13.49 0.71 -20.86
N GLN A 131 12.32 0.10 -20.70
CA GLN A 131 11.27 0.02 -21.72
C GLN A 131 10.01 0.81 -21.34
N SER A 132 9.58 0.72 -20.05
CA SER A 132 8.35 1.38 -19.61
C SER A 132 8.52 2.86 -19.31
N HIS A 133 9.72 3.31 -18.97
CA HIS A 133 10.01 4.69 -18.53
C HIS A 133 8.94 5.21 -17.56
N THR A 134 8.60 4.40 -16.54
CA THR A 134 7.54 4.73 -15.60
C THR A 134 7.95 5.90 -14.71
N ASP A 135 7.13 6.94 -14.67
CA ASP A 135 7.38 8.12 -13.88
C ASP A 135 7.10 7.88 -12.39
N ILE A 136 8.00 8.36 -11.56
CA ILE A 136 7.94 8.24 -10.10
C ILE A 136 8.19 9.61 -9.48
N ALA A 137 7.36 10.01 -8.52
CA ALA A 137 7.57 11.21 -7.72
C ALA A 137 7.95 10.83 -6.29
N VAL A 138 9.10 11.31 -5.82
CA VAL A 138 9.52 11.22 -4.41
C VAL A 138 9.25 12.56 -3.76
N ILE A 139 8.39 12.57 -2.73
CA ILE A 139 7.86 13.77 -2.08
C ILE A 139 8.25 13.77 -0.61
N TYR A 140 8.80 14.88 -0.13
CA TYR A 140 9.26 15.04 1.25
C TYR A 140 9.37 16.49 1.66
N MET A 141 9.47 16.76 2.98
CA MET A 141 9.80 18.08 3.52
C MET A 141 11.32 18.21 3.69
N GLU A 142 11.96 19.14 2.98
CA GLU A 142 13.42 19.32 2.99
C GLU A 142 14.00 19.58 4.38
N ASN A 143 13.24 20.29 5.23
CA ASN A 143 13.65 20.66 6.59
C ASN A 143 13.41 19.57 7.65
N LYS A 144 12.71 18.47 7.33
CA LYS A 144 12.34 17.42 8.29
C LYS A 144 12.81 16.03 7.89
N VAL A 145 13.11 15.80 6.62
CA VAL A 145 13.48 14.49 6.09
C VAL A 145 14.79 13.97 6.66
N ASP A 146 14.87 12.67 6.93
CA ASP A 146 16.15 12.01 7.21
C ASP A 146 16.99 11.96 5.94
N LYS A 147 18.03 12.80 5.87
CA LYS A 147 18.91 12.92 4.70
C LYS A 147 19.67 11.64 4.39
N LYS A 148 19.94 10.79 5.39
CA LYS A 148 20.59 9.49 5.17
C LYS A 148 19.64 8.52 4.47
N LEU A 149 18.38 8.49 4.92
CA LEU A 149 17.35 7.68 4.28
C LEU A 149 17.10 8.15 2.84
N LEU A 150 16.98 9.46 2.62
CA LEU A 150 16.78 10.06 1.30
C LEU A 150 17.93 9.72 0.34
N ALA A 151 19.18 9.85 0.78
CA ALA A 151 20.35 9.52 -0.02
C ALA A 151 20.42 8.01 -0.38
N ASN A 152 20.06 7.14 0.58
CA ASN A 152 19.99 5.69 0.34
C ASN A 152 18.88 5.36 -0.69
N LEU A 153 17.73 5.98 -0.57
CA LEU A 153 16.61 5.83 -1.51
C LEU A 153 17.02 6.31 -2.92
N ASP A 154 17.61 7.51 -3.04
CA ASP A 154 18.09 8.06 -4.31
C ASP A 154 19.08 7.13 -5.01
N LYS A 155 20.06 6.61 -4.24
CA LYS A 155 21.03 5.64 -4.75
C LYS A 155 20.37 4.36 -5.26
N ARG A 156 19.38 3.85 -4.54
CA ARG A 156 18.67 2.62 -4.93
C ARG A 156 17.78 2.85 -6.15
N LEU A 157 17.02 3.95 -6.20
CA LEU A 157 16.18 4.27 -7.34
C LEU A 157 16.99 4.38 -8.63
N LYS A 158 18.17 5.04 -8.58
CA LYS A 158 19.08 5.16 -9.72
C LYS A 158 19.76 3.86 -10.13
N ALA A 159 19.86 2.91 -9.21
CA ALA A 159 20.46 1.59 -9.44
C ALA A 159 19.46 0.53 -9.91
N ILE A 160 18.18 0.87 -10.05
CA ILE A 160 17.18 -0.06 -10.59
C ILE A 160 17.42 -0.24 -12.08
N ASP A 161 17.73 -1.47 -12.47
CA ASP A 161 17.88 -1.89 -13.86
C ASP A 161 16.87 -3.01 -14.15
N VAL A 162 15.66 -2.61 -14.50
CA VAL A 162 14.56 -3.50 -14.87
C VAL A 162 13.95 -3.03 -16.18
N PRO A 163 13.44 -3.94 -17.03
CA PRO A 163 12.78 -3.54 -18.29
C PRO A 163 11.53 -2.69 -18.06
N SER A 164 10.70 -3.09 -17.08
CA SER A 164 9.45 -2.40 -16.78
C SER A 164 8.99 -2.66 -15.35
N LEU A 165 8.19 -1.74 -14.81
CA LEU A 165 7.47 -1.90 -13.56
C LEU A 165 6.05 -2.44 -13.86
N THR A 166 5.93 -3.74 -14.16
CA THR A 166 4.68 -4.35 -14.62
C THR A 166 3.54 -4.30 -13.60
N MET A 167 3.87 -4.43 -12.32
CA MET A 167 2.93 -4.30 -11.18
C MET A 167 3.13 -2.97 -10.44
N ASN A 168 3.48 -1.93 -11.19
CA ASN A 168 3.63 -0.56 -10.69
C ASN A 168 4.39 -0.48 -9.36
N GLN A 169 3.67 -0.18 -8.29
CA GLN A 169 4.23 0.01 -6.95
C GLN A 169 4.87 -1.25 -6.37
N GLN A 170 4.25 -2.42 -6.57
CA GLN A 170 4.78 -3.67 -6.05
C GLN A 170 6.11 -4.02 -6.71
N SER A 171 6.21 -3.86 -8.03
CA SER A 171 7.47 -4.05 -8.76
C SER A 171 8.56 -3.08 -8.28
N LEU A 172 8.18 -1.84 -7.96
CA LEU A 172 9.11 -0.87 -7.38
C LEU A 172 9.60 -1.31 -5.99
N VAL A 173 8.69 -1.76 -5.11
CA VAL A 173 9.05 -2.28 -3.78
C VAL A 173 10.00 -3.46 -3.90
N GLU A 174 9.71 -4.40 -4.78
CA GLU A 174 10.58 -5.56 -5.02
C GLU A 174 11.97 -5.18 -5.56
N ALA A 175 12.05 -4.17 -6.42
CA ALA A 175 13.33 -3.64 -6.92
C ALA A 175 14.13 -2.87 -5.86
N LEU A 176 13.44 -2.16 -4.96
CA LEU A 176 14.07 -1.39 -3.88
C LEU A 176 14.58 -2.27 -2.73
N TYR A 177 13.90 -3.37 -2.43
CA TYR A 177 14.21 -4.23 -1.29
C TYR A 177 14.82 -5.55 -1.78
N LYS A 178 15.86 -6.03 -1.09
CA LYS A 178 16.33 -7.41 -1.29
C LYS A 178 15.20 -8.36 -0.88
N ASN A 179 14.80 -9.22 -1.80
CA ASN A 179 13.75 -10.21 -1.58
C ASN A 179 14.15 -11.20 -0.48
N LEU A 180 13.50 -11.09 0.66
CA LEU A 180 13.45 -12.12 1.68
C LEU A 180 12.10 -12.84 1.49
N TRP A 181 12.04 -13.75 0.51
CA TRP A 181 10.81 -14.46 0.11
C TRP A 181 10.09 -15.18 1.26
N TYR A 182 10.83 -15.51 2.34
CA TYR A 182 10.29 -16.17 3.53
C TYR A 182 9.70 -15.22 4.57
N ASN A 183 9.86 -13.90 4.42
CA ASN A 183 9.33 -12.93 5.39
C ASN A 183 8.03 -12.31 4.85
N PRO A 184 6.86 -12.66 5.43
CA PRO A 184 5.57 -12.22 4.92
C PRO A 184 5.18 -10.79 5.32
N PHE A 185 5.95 -10.13 6.21
CA PHE A 185 5.59 -8.81 6.72
C PHE A 185 5.80 -7.70 5.70
N PRO A 186 4.83 -6.79 5.52
CA PRO A 186 4.93 -5.66 4.59
C PRO A 186 6.11 -4.76 4.95
N LYS A 187 6.86 -4.29 3.95
CA LYS A 187 8.05 -3.43 4.12
C LYS A 187 7.75 -1.95 3.98
N VAL A 188 6.62 -1.63 3.40
CA VAL A 188 6.11 -0.29 3.16
C VAL A 188 4.64 -0.21 3.54
N LYS A 189 4.20 0.97 3.92
CA LYS A 189 2.76 1.24 4.10
C LYS A 189 2.22 1.82 2.81
N HIS A 190 1.16 1.21 2.30
CA HIS A 190 0.38 1.75 1.19
C HIS A 190 -0.80 2.57 1.75
N THR A 191 -1.15 3.66 1.09
CA THR A 191 -2.36 4.41 1.36
C THR A 191 -2.91 5.05 0.09
N GLU A 192 -4.21 4.96 -0.09
CA GLU A 192 -4.92 5.61 -1.20
C GLU A 192 -5.36 7.04 -0.84
N ARG A 193 -4.99 7.52 0.36
CA ARG A 193 -5.47 8.77 0.93
C ARG A 193 -4.46 9.91 0.88
N PRO A 194 -4.77 11.01 0.19
CA PRO A 194 -3.91 12.20 0.16
C PRO A 194 -3.78 12.92 1.50
N ASP A 195 -4.78 12.84 2.40
CA ASP A 195 -4.73 13.46 3.73
C ASP A 195 -3.77 12.73 4.67
N THR A 196 -3.83 11.39 4.72
CA THR A 196 -2.87 10.55 5.46
C THR A 196 -1.45 10.76 4.94
N THR A 197 -1.30 10.79 3.61
CA THR A 197 -0.03 11.03 2.94
C THR A 197 0.56 12.40 3.30
N ALA A 198 -0.25 13.47 3.24
CA ALA A 198 0.18 14.81 3.60
C ALA A 198 0.60 14.90 5.07
N SER A 199 -0.13 14.25 5.98
CA SER A 199 0.25 14.17 7.40
C SER A 199 1.60 13.49 7.58
N ALA A 200 1.82 12.36 6.93
CA ALA A 200 3.10 11.63 6.99
C ALA A 200 4.28 12.47 6.46
N ILE A 201 4.10 13.22 5.37
CA ILE A 201 5.11 14.14 4.84
C ILE A 201 5.44 15.24 5.85
N LEU A 202 4.43 15.83 6.48
CA LEU A 202 4.61 16.86 7.52
C LEU A 202 5.30 16.32 8.77
N ASP A 203 5.20 15.02 9.06
CA ASP A 203 5.93 14.35 10.14
C ASP A 203 7.37 13.97 9.76
N GLY A 204 7.79 14.23 8.52
CA GLY A 204 9.15 13.99 8.02
C GLY A 204 9.35 12.68 7.27
N ASN A 205 8.28 11.97 6.95
CA ASN A 205 8.33 10.78 6.11
C ASN A 205 8.57 11.14 4.65
N ILE A 206 9.14 10.18 3.91
CA ILE A 206 9.27 10.24 2.46
C ILE A 206 8.10 9.48 1.84
N VAL A 207 7.49 10.07 0.84
CA VAL A 207 6.40 9.46 0.09
C VAL A 207 6.84 9.21 -1.34
N ILE A 208 6.49 8.05 -1.87
CA ILE A 208 6.71 7.70 -3.28
C ILE A 208 5.35 7.52 -3.95
N LEU A 209 5.12 8.26 -5.01
CA LEU A 209 4.03 8.04 -5.95
C LEU A 209 4.59 7.43 -7.22
N VAL A 210 3.89 6.44 -7.75
CA VAL A 210 4.23 5.78 -9.02
C VAL A 210 3.10 6.05 -10.00
N ASP A 211 3.43 6.38 -11.23
CA ASP A 211 2.43 6.57 -12.28
C ASP A 211 1.65 5.28 -12.53
N ASN A 212 0.41 5.41 -12.97
CA ASN A 212 -0.56 4.32 -13.13
C ASN A 212 -0.91 3.57 -11.83
N ALA A 213 -0.73 4.20 -10.65
CA ALA A 213 -1.04 3.58 -9.38
C ALA A 213 -1.83 4.55 -8.47
N PRO A 214 -3.02 4.14 -7.96
CA PRO A 214 -3.88 4.99 -7.14
C PRO A 214 -3.52 4.99 -5.67
N SER A 215 -2.27 4.72 -5.30
CA SER A 215 -1.83 4.75 -3.90
C SER A 215 -0.42 5.29 -3.72
N ALA A 216 -0.09 5.71 -2.53
CA ALA A 216 1.21 6.22 -2.14
C ALA A 216 1.96 5.21 -1.26
N LEU A 217 3.28 5.14 -1.42
CA LEU A 217 4.17 4.38 -0.56
C LEU A 217 4.77 5.31 0.50
N LEU A 218 4.59 4.98 1.77
CA LEU A 218 5.12 5.75 2.90
C LEU A 218 6.42 5.11 3.42
N LEU A 219 7.45 5.93 3.65
CA LEU A 219 8.77 5.53 4.15
C LEU A 219 9.28 6.53 5.20
N PRO A 220 9.93 6.08 6.27
CA PRO A 220 10.11 4.69 6.71
C PRO A 220 8.83 4.11 7.30
N THR A 221 8.71 2.80 7.36
CA THR A 221 7.54 2.11 7.88
C THR A 221 7.92 1.18 9.03
N SER A 222 7.18 1.23 10.14
CA SER A 222 7.20 0.27 11.24
C SER A 222 5.89 -0.53 11.28
N ILE A 223 5.83 -1.61 12.05
CA ILE A 223 4.60 -2.38 12.24
C ILE A 223 3.48 -1.51 12.83
N PHE A 224 3.83 -0.55 13.70
CA PHE A 224 2.88 0.39 14.29
C PHE A 224 2.26 1.32 13.23
N ASP A 225 3.06 1.75 12.25
CA ASP A 225 2.57 2.58 11.14
C ASP A 225 1.60 1.82 10.25
N VAL A 226 1.85 0.53 10.00
CA VAL A 226 0.96 -0.32 9.19
C VAL A 226 -0.36 -0.59 9.90
N LEU A 227 -0.34 -0.73 11.25
CA LEU A 227 -1.54 -0.92 12.07
C LEU A 227 -2.38 0.35 12.29
N GLU A 228 -1.88 1.51 11.91
CA GLU A 228 -2.51 2.80 12.15
C GLU A 228 -3.47 3.15 11.02
N GLU A 229 -4.69 3.59 11.37
CA GLU A 229 -5.73 4.03 10.44
C GLU A 229 -6.00 5.54 10.53
N ALA A 230 -6.54 6.10 9.45
CA ALA A 230 -6.91 7.50 9.38
C ALA A 230 -8.01 7.89 10.40
N ASP A 231 -8.98 7.02 10.62
CA ASP A 231 -10.08 7.22 11.57
C ASP A 231 -9.60 7.41 13.00
N ASP A 232 -8.47 6.83 13.40
CA ASP A 232 -7.87 7.02 14.74
C ASP A 232 -7.62 8.49 15.02
N TYR A 233 -7.39 9.31 13.97
CA TYR A 233 -7.11 10.74 14.09
C TYR A 233 -8.31 11.65 13.88
N TYR A 234 -9.34 11.17 13.21
CA TYR A 234 -10.56 11.94 12.98
C TYR A 234 -11.52 11.94 14.20
N PHE A 235 -11.40 10.94 15.08
CA PHE A 235 -12.17 10.88 16.32
C PHE A 235 -11.52 11.70 17.46
N PRO A 236 -12.23 12.01 18.56
CA PRO A 236 -11.65 12.60 19.76
C PRO A 236 -10.50 11.76 20.34
N PRO A 237 -9.53 12.36 21.08
CA PRO A 237 -8.35 11.65 21.55
C PRO A 237 -8.63 10.38 22.36
N VAL A 238 -9.66 10.37 23.19
CA VAL A 238 -10.04 9.19 23.99
C VAL A 238 -10.54 8.06 23.08
N THR A 239 -11.45 8.37 22.16
CA THR A 239 -11.99 7.39 21.20
C THR A 239 -10.91 6.85 20.28
N GLY A 240 -10.07 7.73 19.70
CA GLY A 240 -8.96 7.29 18.83
C GLY A 240 -7.94 6.44 19.58
N THR A 241 -7.64 6.74 20.85
CA THR A 241 -6.79 5.89 21.69
C THR A 241 -7.42 4.54 21.96
N TYR A 242 -8.72 4.50 22.27
CA TYR A 242 -9.44 3.24 22.45
C TYR A 242 -9.40 2.37 21.20
N LEU A 243 -9.65 2.94 20.01
CA LEU A 243 -9.61 2.20 18.74
C LEU A 243 -8.20 1.63 18.47
N LYS A 244 -7.14 2.39 18.71
CA LYS A 244 -5.76 1.91 18.58
C LYS A 244 -5.49 0.74 19.53
N LEU A 245 -5.84 0.87 20.82
CA LEU A 245 -5.63 -0.18 21.81
C LEU A 245 -6.45 -1.43 21.48
N ALA A 246 -7.70 -1.27 21.08
CA ALA A 246 -8.57 -2.38 20.66
C ALA A 246 -7.95 -3.12 19.46
N ARG A 247 -7.41 -2.40 18.47
CA ARG A 247 -6.76 -2.98 17.29
C ARG A 247 -5.51 -3.77 17.67
N TYR A 248 -4.65 -3.24 18.53
CA TYR A 248 -3.48 -3.99 19.03
C TYR A 248 -3.88 -5.25 19.79
N PHE A 249 -4.89 -5.15 20.65
CA PHE A 249 -5.41 -6.31 21.36
C PHE A 249 -5.97 -7.36 20.40
N ILE A 250 -6.82 -6.96 19.46
CA ILE A 250 -7.40 -7.85 18.43
C ILE A 250 -6.28 -8.50 17.60
N THR A 251 -5.24 -7.78 17.24
CA THR A 251 -4.08 -8.32 16.51
C THR A 251 -3.40 -9.45 17.28
N ILE A 252 -3.18 -9.27 18.60
CA ILE A 252 -2.59 -10.30 19.46
C ILE A 252 -3.52 -11.51 19.55
N VAL A 253 -4.81 -11.29 19.74
CA VAL A 253 -5.83 -12.36 19.79
C VAL A 253 -5.87 -13.14 18.47
N THR A 254 -5.80 -12.44 17.30
CA THR A 254 -5.79 -13.07 15.97
C THR A 254 -4.66 -14.09 15.81
N VAL A 255 -3.49 -13.81 16.38
CA VAL A 255 -2.31 -14.69 16.24
C VAL A 255 -2.32 -15.81 17.27
N LEU A 256 -2.77 -15.54 18.50
CA LEU A 256 -2.53 -16.44 19.63
C LEU A 256 -3.73 -17.31 20.03
N ILE A 257 -4.98 -16.91 19.75
CA ILE A 257 -6.16 -17.55 20.34
C ILE A 257 -6.27 -19.03 19.95
N THR A 258 -6.15 -19.38 18.68
CA THR A 258 -6.28 -20.76 18.21
C THR A 258 -5.09 -21.65 18.59
N PRO A 259 -3.80 -21.19 18.52
CA PRO A 259 -2.68 -21.98 19.02
C PRO A 259 -2.71 -22.20 20.54
N LEU A 260 -3.13 -21.20 21.32
CA LEU A 260 -3.28 -21.35 22.77
C LEU A 260 -4.42 -22.32 23.13
N TRP A 261 -5.53 -22.25 22.38
CA TRP A 261 -6.62 -23.21 22.54
C TRP A 261 -6.16 -24.64 22.25
N LEU A 262 -5.46 -24.86 21.13
CA LEU A 262 -4.89 -26.15 20.79
C LEU A 262 -3.92 -26.65 21.89
N LEU A 263 -3.10 -25.76 22.43
CA LEU A 263 -2.16 -26.07 23.52
C LEU A 263 -2.91 -26.48 24.80
N ALA A 264 -4.00 -25.79 25.14
CA ALA A 264 -4.85 -26.15 26.30
C ALA A 264 -5.50 -27.52 26.13
N LEU A 265 -5.97 -27.85 24.93
CA LEU A 265 -6.55 -29.19 24.65
C LEU A 265 -5.51 -30.31 24.70
N GLN A 266 -4.26 -30.05 24.33
CA GLN A 266 -3.16 -31.01 24.44
C GLN A 266 -2.69 -31.21 25.89
N ASN A 267 -2.95 -30.24 26.79
CA ASN A 267 -2.48 -30.24 28.17
C ASN A 267 -3.60 -29.88 29.15
N PRO A 268 -4.67 -30.69 29.26
CA PRO A 268 -5.84 -30.34 30.07
C PRO A 268 -5.54 -30.22 31.58
N ASP A 269 -4.52 -30.94 32.07
CA ASP A 269 -4.12 -30.91 33.48
C ASP A 269 -3.51 -29.60 33.94
N TYR A 270 -2.89 -28.83 32.97
CA TYR A 270 -2.33 -27.53 33.26
C TYR A 270 -3.32 -26.39 33.05
N CYS A 271 -4.54 -26.67 32.56
CA CYS A 271 -5.55 -25.65 32.33
C CYS A 271 -6.14 -25.19 33.68
N PRO A 272 -6.07 -23.87 34.00
CA PRO A 272 -6.68 -23.35 35.22
C PRO A 272 -8.19 -23.64 35.28
N GLU A 273 -8.74 -23.89 36.48
CA GLU A 273 -10.16 -24.22 36.66
C GLU A 273 -11.10 -23.17 36.02
N PHE A 274 -10.73 -21.91 36.08
CA PHE A 274 -11.48 -20.82 35.45
C PHE A 274 -11.61 -20.97 33.94
N PHE A 275 -10.66 -21.61 33.26
CA PHE A 275 -10.64 -21.81 31.80
C PHE A 275 -11.05 -23.23 31.39
N ARG A 276 -11.49 -24.11 32.29
CA ARG A 276 -11.91 -25.49 31.94
C ARG A 276 -13.06 -25.54 30.94
N PHE A 277 -13.91 -24.55 30.90
CA PHE A 277 -15.01 -24.44 29.92
C PHE A 277 -14.53 -24.36 28.45
N VAL A 278 -13.22 -24.13 28.23
CA VAL A 278 -12.61 -24.06 26.89
C VAL A 278 -12.27 -25.46 26.37
N LEU A 279 -12.20 -26.46 27.26
CA LEU A 279 -11.91 -27.84 26.90
C LEU A 279 -13.13 -28.48 26.27
N LEU A 280 -12.90 -29.46 25.39
CA LEU A 280 -13.96 -30.22 24.74
C LEU A 280 -14.45 -31.33 25.70
N ASP A 281 -15.74 -31.45 25.85
CA ASP A 281 -16.36 -32.46 26.66
C ASP A 281 -16.49 -33.82 25.95
N GLU A 282 -16.55 -33.79 24.61
CA GLU A 282 -16.75 -34.98 23.80
C GLU A 282 -15.54 -35.28 22.89
N PRO A 283 -15.24 -36.59 22.66
CA PRO A 283 -14.21 -36.99 21.73
C PRO A 283 -14.59 -36.60 20.30
N GLN A 284 -13.66 -35.96 19.60
CA GLN A 284 -13.87 -35.48 18.24
C GLN A 284 -13.49 -36.53 17.18
N ASN A 285 -14.28 -36.67 16.12
CA ASN A 285 -13.99 -37.57 14.99
C ASN A 285 -12.70 -37.20 14.26
N ILE A 286 -12.45 -35.89 14.12
CA ILE A 286 -11.25 -35.34 13.50
C ILE A 286 -10.46 -34.58 14.57
N PRO A 287 -9.13 -34.78 14.68
CA PRO A 287 -8.30 -34.01 15.61
C PRO A 287 -8.47 -32.49 15.37
N VAL A 288 -8.58 -31.72 16.46
CA VAL A 288 -8.87 -30.26 16.41
C VAL A 288 -7.88 -29.49 15.52
N PHE A 289 -6.62 -29.89 15.49
CA PHE A 289 -5.63 -29.30 14.58
C PHE A 289 -6.10 -29.32 13.13
N TRP A 290 -6.57 -30.47 12.64
CA TRP A 290 -7.04 -30.60 11.25
C TRP A 290 -8.34 -29.85 10.99
N GLN A 291 -9.23 -29.76 12.01
CA GLN A 291 -10.43 -28.93 11.95
C GLN A 291 -10.05 -27.45 11.73
N LEU A 292 -9.09 -26.93 12.51
CA LEU A 292 -8.62 -25.55 12.38
C LEU A 292 -7.97 -25.29 11.02
N ILE A 293 -7.13 -26.19 10.51
CA ILE A 293 -6.51 -26.05 9.18
C ILE A 293 -7.57 -26.10 8.08
N LEU A 294 -8.55 -27.00 8.18
CA LEU A 294 -9.66 -27.09 7.21
C LEU A 294 -10.44 -25.78 7.16
N MET A 295 -10.76 -25.21 8.31
CA MET A 295 -11.46 -23.93 8.41
C MET A 295 -10.63 -22.77 7.86
N GLU A 296 -9.31 -22.73 8.10
CA GLU A 296 -8.41 -21.73 7.50
C GLU A 296 -8.45 -21.76 5.96
N VAL A 297 -8.38 -22.95 5.39
CA VAL A 297 -8.45 -23.14 3.93
C VAL A 297 -9.85 -22.81 3.40
N GLY A 298 -10.90 -23.24 4.10
CA GLY A 298 -12.29 -22.95 3.75
C GLY A 298 -12.59 -21.45 3.71
N ILE A 299 -12.15 -20.71 4.72
CA ILE A 299 -12.31 -19.25 4.81
C ILE A 299 -11.55 -18.55 3.66
N ASP A 300 -10.33 -18.99 3.36
CA ASP A 300 -9.60 -18.45 2.19
C ASP A 300 -10.30 -18.76 0.87
N GLY A 301 -10.83 -19.98 0.74
CA GLY A 301 -11.64 -20.36 -0.42
C GLY A 301 -12.84 -19.45 -0.62
N LEU A 302 -13.56 -19.14 0.46
CA LEU A 302 -14.69 -18.19 0.43
C LEU A 302 -14.23 -16.77 0.04
N ARG A 303 -13.10 -16.31 0.59
CA ARG A 303 -12.52 -15.00 0.26
C ARG A 303 -12.15 -14.92 -1.23
N LEU A 304 -11.44 -15.92 -1.75
CA LEU A 304 -11.06 -15.98 -3.17
C LEU A 304 -12.29 -16.08 -4.08
N ALA A 305 -13.28 -16.86 -3.68
CA ALA A 305 -14.54 -16.94 -4.39
C ALA A 305 -15.28 -15.59 -4.44
N ALA A 306 -15.32 -14.85 -3.32
CA ALA A 306 -15.93 -13.54 -3.25
C ALA A 306 -15.25 -12.51 -4.17
N LEU A 307 -13.92 -12.55 -4.30
CA LEU A 307 -13.17 -11.66 -5.20
C LEU A 307 -13.49 -11.91 -6.69
N ASN A 308 -13.76 -13.16 -7.04
CA ASN A 308 -14.01 -13.57 -8.44
C ASN A 308 -15.50 -13.62 -8.80
N THR A 309 -16.39 -13.34 -7.84
CA THR A 309 -17.83 -13.43 -8.04
C THR A 309 -18.44 -12.06 -8.34
N PRO A 310 -19.31 -11.93 -9.35
CA PRO A 310 -20.05 -10.70 -9.58
C PRO A 310 -20.86 -10.28 -8.33
N ASN A 311 -20.97 -8.98 -8.09
CA ASN A 311 -21.64 -8.42 -6.89
C ASN A 311 -23.05 -8.97 -6.64
N SER A 312 -23.79 -9.32 -7.71
CA SER A 312 -25.14 -9.91 -7.62
C SER A 312 -25.16 -11.31 -6.99
N LEU A 313 -24.06 -12.06 -7.05
CA LEU A 313 -23.94 -13.43 -6.53
C LEU A 313 -23.17 -13.50 -5.21
N THR A 314 -22.58 -12.42 -4.75
CA THR A 314 -21.77 -12.41 -3.51
C THR A 314 -22.62 -12.74 -2.28
N THR A 315 -23.83 -12.22 -2.17
CA THR A 315 -24.74 -12.52 -1.06
C THR A 315 -25.17 -14.00 -1.03
N PRO A 316 -25.68 -14.60 -2.14
CA PRO A 316 -25.99 -16.03 -2.16
C PRO A 316 -24.79 -16.93 -1.83
N LEU A 317 -23.60 -16.62 -2.36
CA LEU A 317 -22.38 -17.37 -2.07
C LEU A 317 -22.02 -17.30 -0.60
N SER A 318 -22.13 -16.13 0.03
CA SER A 318 -21.86 -15.96 1.46
C SER A 318 -22.80 -16.78 2.33
N ILE A 319 -24.10 -16.85 1.97
CA ILE A 319 -25.10 -17.65 2.70
C ILE A 319 -24.78 -19.15 2.56
N ILE A 320 -24.54 -19.64 1.35
CA ILE A 320 -24.17 -21.04 1.09
C ILE A 320 -22.89 -21.40 1.86
N GLY A 321 -21.87 -20.53 1.78
CA GLY A 321 -20.60 -20.74 2.47
C GLY A 321 -20.77 -20.78 3.99
N ALA A 322 -21.58 -19.88 4.55
CA ALA A 322 -21.88 -19.86 6.00
C ALA A 322 -22.56 -21.15 6.45
N ILE A 323 -23.59 -21.61 5.73
CA ILE A 323 -24.31 -22.86 6.07
C ILE A 323 -23.38 -24.07 5.92
N ALA A 324 -22.64 -24.16 4.83
CA ALA A 324 -21.75 -25.30 4.56
C ALA A 324 -20.62 -25.42 5.59
N LEU A 325 -20.01 -24.28 5.98
CA LEU A 325 -18.90 -24.27 6.94
C LEU A 325 -19.33 -24.25 8.41
N SER A 326 -20.62 -24.11 8.71
CA SER A 326 -21.11 -24.13 10.08
C SER A 326 -22.03 -25.35 10.34
N GLU A 327 -23.26 -25.26 9.91
CA GLU A 327 -24.30 -26.21 10.29
C GLU A 327 -24.03 -27.62 9.76
N PHE A 328 -23.77 -27.76 8.47
CA PHE A 328 -23.46 -29.07 7.87
C PHE A 328 -22.13 -29.65 8.32
N ALA A 329 -21.11 -28.79 8.56
CA ALA A 329 -19.81 -29.27 9.04
C ALA A 329 -19.90 -29.84 10.47
N VAL A 330 -20.76 -29.27 11.34
CA VAL A 330 -21.01 -29.76 12.68
C VAL A 330 -21.87 -31.02 12.67
N GLU A 331 -23.00 -31.00 11.95
CA GLU A 331 -23.91 -32.16 11.85
C GLU A 331 -23.22 -33.39 11.27
N SER A 332 -22.31 -33.21 10.31
CA SER A 332 -21.51 -34.29 9.75
C SER A 332 -20.35 -34.74 10.64
N GLY A 333 -20.12 -34.09 11.76
CA GLY A 333 -19.03 -34.40 12.69
C GLY A 333 -17.64 -34.08 12.20
N TRP A 334 -17.52 -33.21 11.19
CA TRP A 334 -16.22 -32.80 10.66
C TRP A 334 -15.54 -31.73 11.50
N VAL A 335 -16.33 -30.81 12.08
CA VAL A 335 -15.82 -29.68 12.86
C VAL A 335 -16.64 -29.51 14.13
N SER A 336 -16.00 -29.24 15.26
CA SER A 336 -16.69 -28.93 16.53
C SER A 336 -17.23 -27.49 16.50
N MET A 337 -18.28 -27.24 17.34
CA MET A 337 -18.84 -25.88 17.49
C MET A 337 -17.80 -24.89 18.01
N GLU A 338 -16.94 -25.32 18.92
CA GLU A 338 -15.87 -24.51 19.50
C GLU A 338 -14.82 -24.12 18.43
N ALA A 339 -14.45 -25.05 17.54
CA ALA A 339 -13.53 -24.75 16.45
C ALA A 339 -14.11 -23.68 15.52
N ILE A 340 -15.41 -23.77 15.20
CA ILE A 340 -16.10 -22.75 14.41
C ILE A 340 -16.10 -21.40 15.14
N LEU A 341 -16.42 -21.38 16.44
CA LEU A 341 -16.44 -20.16 17.25
C LEU A 341 -15.07 -19.47 17.24
N TYR A 342 -13.99 -20.19 17.51
CA TYR A 342 -12.64 -19.61 17.51
C TYR A 342 -12.21 -19.14 16.12
N MET A 343 -12.55 -19.90 15.08
CA MET A 343 -12.22 -19.50 13.71
C MET A 343 -13.06 -18.31 13.23
N ALA A 344 -14.31 -18.19 13.66
CA ALA A 344 -15.14 -17.01 13.39
C ALA A 344 -14.55 -15.76 14.06
N LEU A 345 -14.16 -15.84 15.34
CA LEU A 345 -13.48 -14.76 16.06
C LEU A 345 -12.20 -14.31 15.34
N VAL A 346 -11.36 -15.27 14.95
CA VAL A 346 -10.13 -15.01 14.22
C VAL A 346 -10.40 -14.36 12.86
N THR A 347 -11.43 -14.81 12.16
CA THR A 347 -11.79 -14.27 10.84
C THR A 347 -12.26 -12.82 10.96
N VAL A 348 -13.15 -12.52 11.89
CA VAL A 348 -13.60 -11.16 12.17
C VAL A 348 -12.41 -10.29 12.60
N ALA A 349 -11.56 -10.80 13.48
CA ALA A 349 -10.36 -10.13 13.94
C ALA A 349 -9.36 -9.83 12.78
N ASN A 350 -9.26 -10.73 11.81
CA ASN A 350 -8.40 -10.52 10.64
C ASN A 350 -8.96 -9.43 9.70
N PHE A 351 -10.29 -9.28 9.61
CA PHE A 351 -10.91 -8.20 8.84
C PHE A 351 -10.78 -6.81 9.49
N THR A 352 -10.44 -6.73 10.78
CA THR A 352 -10.14 -5.44 11.42
C THR A 352 -8.73 -4.92 11.13
N GLN A 353 -7.91 -5.68 10.41
CA GLN A 353 -6.57 -5.23 10.04
C GLN A 353 -6.64 -4.21 8.90
N PRO A 354 -5.98 -3.04 9.04
CA PRO A 354 -6.02 -1.99 8.03
C PRO A 354 -5.29 -2.33 6.73
N ASN A 355 -4.45 -3.35 6.76
CA ASN A 355 -3.64 -3.78 5.62
C ASN A 355 -3.81 -5.29 5.39
N PHE A 356 -4.20 -5.67 4.16
CA PHE A 356 -4.41 -7.07 3.78
C PHE A 356 -3.12 -7.91 3.88
N GLU A 357 -1.96 -7.37 3.47
CA GLU A 357 -0.68 -8.09 3.55
C GLU A 357 -0.33 -8.41 5.00
N LEU A 358 -0.60 -7.46 5.92
CA LEU A 358 -0.38 -7.68 7.35
C LEU A 358 -1.33 -8.75 7.90
N GLY A 359 -2.58 -8.77 7.45
CA GLY A 359 -3.55 -9.82 7.81
C GLY A 359 -3.06 -11.21 7.41
N TYR A 360 -2.54 -11.38 6.18
CA TYR A 360 -1.92 -12.63 5.75
C TYR A 360 -0.64 -12.96 6.51
N SER A 361 0.17 -11.96 6.85
CA SER A 361 1.37 -12.17 7.67
C SER A 361 1.02 -12.76 9.03
N PHE A 362 0.00 -12.23 9.71
CA PHE A 362 -0.49 -12.78 10.98
C PHE A 362 -1.10 -14.17 10.83
N LYS A 363 -1.77 -14.45 9.71
CA LYS A 363 -2.26 -15.79 9.40
C LYS A 363 -1.10 -16.78 9.27
N PHE A 364 -0.04 -16.47 8.52
CA PHE A 364 1.12 -17.35 8.41
C PHE A 364 1.80 -17.57 9.76
N CYS A 365 1.92 -16.52 10.59
CA CYS A 365 2.43 -16.66 11.96
C CYS A 365 1.56 -17.60 12.82
N ARG A 366 0.24 -17.50 12.72
CA ARG A 366 -0.71 -18.35 13.41
C ARG A 366 -0.62 -19.81 12.94
N VAL A 367 -0.61 -20.03 11.64
CA VAL A 367 -0.49 -21.39 11.07
C VAL A 367 0.83 -22.04 11.49
N LEU A 368 1.94 -21.29 11.49
CA LEU A 368 3.23 -21.77 11.99
C LEU A 368 3.14 -22.18 13.48
N LEU A 369 2.50 -21.35 14.30
CA LEU A 369 2.23 -21.66 15.72
C LEU A 369 1.40 -22.93 15.85
N LEU A 370 0.31 -23.08 15.10
CA LEU A 370 -0.55 -24.27 15.13
C LEU A 370 0.21 -25.54 14.76
N VAL A 371 0.97 -25.52 13.66
CA VAL A 371 1.72 -26.69 13.18
C VAL A 371 2.78 -27.14 14.19
N LEU A 372 3.60 -26.22 14.68
CA LEU A 372 4.65 -26.58 15.63
C LEU A 372 4.09 -26.96 17.02
N THR A 373 3.01 -26.33 17.46
CA THR A 373 2.31 -26.72 18.69
C THR A 373 1.73 -28.12 18.56
N TYR A 374 1.12 -28.48 17.45
CA TYR A 374 0.57 -29.80 17.21
C TYR A 374 1.65 -30.89 17.28
N ILE A 375 2.83 -30.64 16.70
CA ILE A 375 3.92 -31.64 16.61
C ILE A 375 4.71 -31.75 17.93
N PHE A 376 5.07 -30.62 18.55
CA PHE A 376 6.00 -30.54 19.67
C PHE A 376 5.37 -30.01 20.97
N ASN A 377 4.03 -29.88 21.01
CA ASN A 377 3.30 -29.41 22.18
C ASN A 377 3.83 -28.03 22.68
N VAL A 378 4.04 -27.85 23.98
CA VAL A 378 4.52 -26.62 24.63
C VAL A 378 5.82 -26.11 24.00
N TRP A 379 6.78 -27.01 23.75
CA TRP A 379 8.04 -26.63 23.12
C TRP A 379 7.85 -26.12 21.69
N GLY A 380 6.93 -26.72 20.95
CA GLY A 380 6.56 -26.26 19.62
C GLY A 380 6.00 -24.85 19.62
N PHE A 381 5.14 -24.54 20.57
CA PHE A 381 4.58 -23.19 20.74
C PHE A 381 5.69 -22.16 21.02
N ILE A 382 6.61 -22.47 21.95
CA ILE A 382 7.71 -21.58 22.31
C ILE A 382 8.64 -21.34 21.09
N ILE A 383 9.02 -22.40 20.39
CA ILE A 383 9.88 -22.30 19.20
C ILE A 383 9.20 -21.48 18.12
N ALA A 384 7.93 -21.74 17.79
CA ALA A 384 7.18 -21.00 16.81
C ALA A 384 7.02 -19.50 17.17
N PHE A 385 6.79 -19.23 18.45
CA PHE A 385 6.70 -17.86 18.95
C PHE A 385 8.03 -17.11 18.77
N ILE A 386 9.16 -17.76 19.11
CA ILE A 386 10.49 -17.18 18.90
C ILE A 386 10.74 -16.95 17.40
N ILE A 387 10.40 -17.91 16.53
CA ILE A 387 10.56 -17.76 15.07
C ILE A 387 9.76 -16.55 14.59
N ASN A 388 8.50 -16.39 15.02
CA ASN A 388 7.66 -15.24 14.64
C ASN A 388 8.28 -13.91 15.12
N LEU A 389 8.84 -13.84 16.33
CA LEU A 389 9.57 -12.67 16.81
C LEU A 389 10.81 -12.38 15.96
N VAL A 390 11.58 -13.41 15.60
CA VAL A 390 12.75 -13.27 14.73
C VAL A 390 12.33 -12.77 13.35
N LEU A 391 11.27 -13.27 12.75
CA LEU A 391 10.74 -12.78 11.47
C LEU A 391 10.36 -11.29 11.54
N LEU A 392 9.72 -10.86 12.63
CA LEU A 392 9.41 -9.45 12.87
C LEU A 392 10.68 -8.59 13.02
N CYS A 393 11.68 -9.05 13.78
CA CYS A 393 12.92 -8.32 14.00
C CYS A 393 13.82 -8.27 12.76
N THR A 394 13.78 -9.29 11.92
CA THR A 394 14.60 -9.40 10.70
C THR A 394 14.00 -8.70 9.51
N ASN A 395 12.77 -8.21 9.60
CA ASN A 395 12.16 -7.41 8.53
C ASN A 395 12.91 -6.07 8.39
N ARG A 396 13.80 -6.01 7.38
CA ARG A 396 14.63 -4.82 7.13
C ARG A 396 13.88 -3.85 6.22
N THR A 397 13.61 -2.66 6.75
CA THR A 397 13.14 -1.51 5.98
C THR A 397 14.32 -0.70 5.42
N LEU A 398 14.04 0.30 4.59
CA LEU A 398 15.08 1.22 4.08
C LEU A 398 15.69 2.10 5.18
N SER A 399 14.99 2.23 6.30
CA SER A 399 15.46 2.97 7.46
C SER A 399 16.57 2.24 8.20
N SER A 400 17.40 2.99 8.91
CA SER A 400 18.33 2.46 9.90
C SER A 400 17.63 1.94 11.16
N LYS A 401 16.34 2.25 11.35
CA LYS A 401 15.53 1.82 12.49
C LYS A 401 14.95 0.44 12.23
N SER A 402 14.77 -0.34 13.30
CA SER A 402 14.08 -1.65 13.22
C SER A 402 12.62 -1.51 12.81
N TYR A 403 12.06 -2.55 12.19
CA TYR A 403 10.63 -2.65 11.89
C TYR A 403 9.74 -2.57 13.15
N LEU A 404 10.27 -3.02 14.30
CA LEU A 404 9.63 -2.91 15.61
C LEU A 404 9.86 -1.57 16.33
N TYR A 405 10.48 -0.58 15.68
CA TYR A 405 10.60 0.73 16.29
C TYR A 405 9.20 1.32 16.57
N PRO A 406 8.95 1.88 17.76
CA PRO A 406 9.86 2.29 18.84
C PRO A 406 10.06 1.27 19.98
N LEU A 407 9.71 0.00 19.81
CA LEU A 407 9.99 -1.06 20.80
C LEU A 407 11.46 -1.49 20.78
N VAL A 408 12.03 -1.58 19.57
CA VAL A 408 13.44 -2.00 19.39
C VAL A 408 14.13 -1.06 18.39
N PRO A 409 15.11 -0.23 18.83
CA PRO A 409 15.45 0.09 20.23
C PRO A 409 14.33 0.81 20.95
N PHE A 410 14.22 0.63 22.27
CA PHE A 410 13.10 1.19 23.03
C PHE A 410 13.20 2.71 23.16
N ASN A 411 12.15 3.39 22.73
CA ASN A 411 11.95 4.83 22.90
C ASN A 411 10.57 5.10 23.48
N GLY A 412 10.49 5.28 24.79
CA GLY A 412 9.22 5.40 25.52
C GLY A 412 8.36 6.58 25.06
N LYS A 413 8.96 7.71 24.68
CA LYS A 413 8.23 8.90 24.20
C LYS A 413 7.53 8.62 22.85
N GLU A 414 8.25 8.03 21.91
CA GLU A 414 7.69 7.66 20.61
C GLU A 414 6.72 6.48 20.73
N PHE A 415 6.98 5.54 21.64
CA PHE A 415 6.07 4.43 21.92
C PHE A 415 4.71 4.92 22.43
N LEU A 416 4.72 5.86 23.39
CA LEU A 416 3.49 6.49 23.86
C LEU A 416 2.75 7.24 22.75
N ARG A 417 3.47 7.91 21.85
CA ARG A 417 2.85 8.58 20.68
C ARG A 417 2.20 7.61 19.71
N LYS A 418 2.74 6.40 19.56
CA LYS A 418 2.16 5.37 18.69
C LYS A 418 0.93 4.70 19.31
N ILE A 419 0.91 4.53 20.63
CA ILE A 419 -0.22 3.91 21.34
C ILE A 419 -1.33 4.93 21.63
N LEU A 420 -0.95 6.10 22.15
CA LEU A 420 -1.90 7.12 22.52
C LEU A 420 -2.07 8.14 21.39
N ARG A 421 -3.31 8.51 21.10
CA ARG A 421 -3.58 9.65 20.26
C ARG A 421 -3.28 10.93 21.04
N ILE A 422 -2.04 11.38 20.98
CA ILE A 422 -1.64 12.67 21.58
C ILE A 422 -2.04 13.78 20.61
N ARG A 423 -2.72 14.81 21.11
CA ARG A 423 -3.07 16.00 20.34
C ARG A 423 -1.76 16.63 19.84
N ASN A 424 -1.66 16.85 18.52
CA ASN A 424 -0.52 17.62 18.00
C ASN A 424 -0.47 18.97 18.72
N PRO A 425 0.67 19.35 19.31
CA PRO A 425 0.81 20.69 19.88
C PRO A 425 0.56 21.70 18.76
N ARG A 426 -0.21 22.70 19.07
CA ARG A 426 -0.47 23.85 18.18
C ARG A 426 0.79 24.65 17.96
#